data_4eaeeef8695f89ec9a8921fb40bd8b16
#
_entry.id   4eaeeef8695f89ec9a8921fb40bd8b16
#
_cell.length_a   1.000
_cell.length_b   1.000
_cell.length_c   1.000
_cell.angle_alpha   90.00
_cell.angle_beta   90.00
_cell.angle_gamma   90.00
#
_symmetry.space_group_name_H-M   'P 1'
#
loop_
_entity.id
_entity.type
_entity.pdbx_description
1 polymer ?
#
loop_
_entity_poly.entity_id
_entity_poly.type
_entity_poly.pdbx_seq_one_letter_code
_entity_poly.pdbx_strand_id
1 'polypeptide(L)'
;VSMGESIIKHLRLLSEEKVVNFDNPNNNFVVIAGGPGAGKSFITGNLINLNNVKNFNVDNVRVLKAKELWGDKWEENISTPEGYEEILDKTYTTSDPRNLTVRFLKQFLQQERNQPTNVVYDAGGGQEKVMREVQQLAKDAGFHTTLVYVRTPLDVAQQRNLERPRSLPTDMVAKYHDQ
;
A
#
# COMPACT_ATOMS: atom_id res chain seq x y z
N VAL A 1 -27.73 -10.05 10.82
CA VAL A 1 -26.27 -9.80 10.89
C VAL A 1 -25.87 -9.10 9.59
N SER A 2 -25.33 -7.90 9.68
CA SER A 2 -24.88 -7.19 8.48
C SER A 2 -23.70 -7.95 7.83
N MET A 3 -23.54 -7.81 6.52
CA MET A 3 -22.43 -8.43 5.78
C MET A 3 -21.06 -7.97 6.36
N GLY A 4 -20.96 -6.73 6.86
CA GLY A 4 -19.80 -6.21 7.54
C GLY A 4 -19.49 -6.93 8.85
N GLU A 5 -20.48 -7.20 9.67
CA GLU A 5 -20.32 -7.96 10.94
C GLU A 5 -19.93 -9.41 10.68
N SER A 6 -20.48 -10.03 9.63
CA SER A 6 -20.11 -11.39 9.22
C SER A 6 -18.66 -11.46 8.75
N ILE A 7 -18.20 -10.48 7.97
CA ILE A 7 -16.79 -10.39 7.52
C ILE A 7 -15.86 -10.16 8.70
N ILE A 8 -16.20 -9.25 9.60
CA ILE A 8 -15.40 -8.97 10.80
C ILE A 8 -15.31 -10.22 11.70
N LYS A 9 -16.42 -10.93 11.88
CA LYS A 9 -16.46 -12.18 12.65
C LYS A 9 -15.61 -13.26 11.98
N HIS A 10 -15.67 -13.39 10.67
CA HIS A 10 -14.87 -14.36 9.92
C HIS A 10 -13.37 -14.01 9.97
N LEU A 11 -13.03 -12.75 9.82
CA LEU A 11 -11.65 -12.26 9.95
C LEU A 11 -11.13 -12.39 11.39
N ARG A 12 -11.97 -12.21 12.42
CA ARG A 12 -11.59 -12.47 13.82
C ARG A 12 -11.32 -13.94 14.07
N LEU A 13 -12.15 -14.86 13.55
CA LEU A 13 -11.91 -16.30 13.63
C LEU A 13 -10.61 -16.72 12.90
N LEU A 14 -10.27 -16.04 11.79
CA LEU A 14 -9.00 -16.22 11.11
C LEU A 14 -7.83 -15.58 11.87
N SER A 15 -8.05 -14.50 12.62
CA SER A 15 -7.01 -13.76 13.33
C SER A 15 -6.57 -14.42 14.64
N GLU A 16 -7.44 -15.14 15.33
CA GLU A 16 -7.08 -15.91 16.53
C GLU A 16 -6.05 -17.01 16.22
N GLU A 17 -5.99 -17.47 14.95
CA GLU A 17 -5.06 -18.51 14.50
C GLU A 17 -3.92 -18.02 13.59
N LYS A 18 -3.96 -16.79 13.06
CA LYS A 18 -3.04 -16.32 11.99
C LYS A 18 -2.59 -14.87 12.13
N VAL A 19 -2.16 -14.47 13.31
CA VAL A 19 -1.39 -13.22 13.47
C VAL A 19 -0.04 -13.40 12.80
N VAL A 20 0.35 -12.46 11.95
CA VAL A 20 1.70 -12.46 11.35
C VAL A 20 2.71 -12.04 12.42
N ASN A 21 3.55 -12.96 12.82
CA ASN A 21 4.62 -12.73 13.79
C ASN A 21 5.96 -12.58 13.08
N PHE A 22 6.88 -11.87 13.72
CA PHE A 22 8.19 -11.55 13.19
C PHE A 22 9.27 -11.98 14.18
N ASP A 23 10.36 -12.53 13.67
CA ASP A 23 11.48 -12.99 14.51
C ASP A 23 12.23 -11.82 15.16
N ASN A 24 12.26 -10.68 14.47
CA ASN A 24 12.88 -9.46 14.97
C ASN A 24 11.82 -8.44 15.39
N PRO A 25 11.96 -7.79 16.55
CA PRO A 25 10.99 -6.79 17.02
C PRO A 25 11.09 -5.46 16.27
N ASN A 26 12.22 -5.17 15.62
CA ASN A 26 12.50 -3.92 14.93
C ASN A 26 13.15 -4.14 13.57
N ASN A 27 13.21 -3.07 12.77
CA ASN A 27 13.79 -3.05 11.43
C ASN A 27 13.13 -4.03 10.46
N ASN A 28 11.82 -4.23 10.62
CA ASN A 28 11.02 -4.95 9.64
C ASN A 28 10.45 -3.97 8.60
N PHE A 29 10.49 -4.39 7.36
CA PHE A 29 9.84 -3.72 6.24
C PHE A 29 8.80 -4.66 5.64
N VAL A 30 7.54 -4.35 5.89
CA VAL A 30 6.42 -5.19 5.47
C VAL A 30 5.74 -4.56 4.27
N VAL A 31 5.80 -5.24 3.14
CA VAL A 31 5.07 -4.84 1.93
C VAL A 31 3.67 -5.44 2.01
N ILE A 32 2.65 -4.60 2.05
CA ILE A 32 1.25 -5.01 1.95
C ILE A 32 0.80 -4.80 0.52
N ALA A 33 0.50 -5.88 -0.17
CA ALA A 33 0.02 -5.87 -1.54
C ALA A 33 -1.42 -6.36 -1.62
N GLY A 34 -2.18 -5.81 -2.53
CA GLY A 34 -3.57 -6.14 -2.79
C GLY A 34 -4.26 -5.00 -3.51
N GLY A 35 -5.29 -5.31 -4.28
CA GLY A 35 -6.05 -4.32 -5.03
C GLY A 35 -6.79 -3.31 -4.14
N PRO A 36 -7.31 -2.23 -4.72
CA PRO A 36 -8.18 -1.29 -4.02
C PRO A 36 -9.38 -2.02 -3.40
N GLY A 37 -9.69 -1.72 -2.13
CA GLY A 37 -10.76 -2.38 -1.40
C GLY A 37 -10.47 -3.81 -0.92
N ALA A 38 -9.23 -4.31 -1.05
CA ALA A 38 -8.84 -5.65 -0.59
C ALA A 38 -8.81 -5.80 0.94
N GLY A 39 -8.76 -4.70 1.70
CA GLY A 39 -8.71 -4.72 3.16
C GLY A 39 -7.31 -4.60 3.75
N LYS A 40 -6.36 -4.03 3.01
CA LYS A 40 -4.97 -3.83 3.44
C LYS A 40 -4.85 -3.07 4.76
N SER A 41 -5.61 -1.99 4.94
CA SER A 41 -5.59 -1.19 6.18
C SER A 41 -6.04 -1.99 7.40
N PHE A 42 -7.02 -2.88 7.24
CA PHE A 42 -7.47 -3.77 8.29
C PHE A 42 -6.36 -4.76 8.70
N ILE A 43 -5.69 -5.36 7.73
CA ILE A 43 -4.57 -6.30 7.95
C ILE A 43 -3.44 -5.59 8.71
N THR A 44 -3.06 -4.41 8.26
CA THR A 44 -2.02 -3.59 8.90
C THR A 44 -2.34 -3.27 10.36
N GLY A 45 -3.59 -2.87 10.64
CA GLY A 45 -4.01 -2.47 11.98
C GLY A 45 -4.29 -3.62 12.94
N ASN A 46 -4.61 -4.83 12.46
CA ASN A 46 -5.16 -5.89 13.31
C ASN A 46 -4.39 -7.22 13.26
N LEU A 47 -3.72 -7.55 12.16
CA LEU A 47 -3.12 -8.88 11.97
C LEU A 47 -1.58 -8.86 11.96
N ILE A 48 -0.96 -7.71 11.87
CA ILE A 48 0.50 -7.58 11.94
C ILE A 48 0.90 -7.27 13.37
N ASN A 49 1.64 -8.19 14.00
CA ASN A 49 2.11 -8.04 15.36
C ASN A 49 3.48 -7.34 15.40
N LEU A 50 3.47 -6.03 15.21
CA LEU A 50 4.65 -5.18 15.32
C LEU A 50 4.33 -3.92 16.13
N ASN A 51 5.31 -3.47 16.91
CA ASN A 51 5.29 -2.17 17.59
C ASN A 51 6.08 -1.12 16.79
N ASN A 52 5.90 0.15 17.13
CA ASN A 52 6.61 1.27 16.50
C ASN A 52 6.50 1.27 14.98
N VAL A 53 5.31 1.03 14.46
CA VAL A 53 5.04 0.94 13.02
C VAL A 53 4.88 2.33 12.43
N LYS A 54 5.62 2.61 11.36
CA LYS A 54 5.44 3.76 10.49
C LYS A 54 4.95 3.30 9.12
N ASN A 55 3.99 4.02 8.57
CA ASN A 55 3.38 3.68 7.29
C ASN A 55 4.00 4.54 6.18
N PHE A 56 4.40 3.89 5.11
CA PHE A 56 4.76 4.54 3.85
C PHE A 56 3.70 4.18 2.80
N ASN A 57 2.88 5.15 2.42
CA ASN A 57 1.80 4.97 1.46
C ASN A 57 2.15 5.70 0.16
N VAL A 58 2.26 4.95 -0.92
CA VAL A 58 2.53 5.48 -2.27
C VAL A 58 1.45 6.46 -2.72
N ASP A 59 0.21 6.25 -2.29
CA ASP A 59 -0.89 7.16 -2.63
C ASP A 59 -0.65 8.59 -2.12
N ASN A 60 -0.01 8.74 -0.97
CA ASN A 60 0.37 10.07 -0.46
C ASN A 60 1.38 10.76 -1.39
N VAL A 61 2.32 10.03 -1.97
CA VAL A 61 3.28 10.57 -2.96
C VAL A 61 2.53 11.02 -4.21
N ARG A 62 1.55 10.25 -4.66
CA ARG A 62 0.71 10.58 -5.82
C ARG A 62 -0.11 11.83 -5.58
N VAL A 63 -0.74 11.97 -4.42
CA VAL A 63 -1.51 13.15 -4.04
C VAL A 63 -0.63 14.40 -4.01
N LEU A 64 0.57 14.31 -3.43
CA LEU A 64 1.51 15.44 -3.42
C LEU A 64 1.87 15.86 -4.85
N LYS A 65 2.15 14.90 -5.72
CA LYS A 65 2.48 15.20 -7.13
C LYS A 65 1.28 15.76 -7.90
N ALA A 66 0.09 15.25 -7.66
CA ALA A 66 -1.14 15.76 -8.27
C ALA A 66 -1.40 17.23 -7.86
N LYS A 67 -1.23 17.56 -6.60
CA LYS A 67 -1.35 18.94 -6.11
C LYS A 67 -0.31 19.87 -6.74
N GLU A 68 0.92 19.40 -6.90
CA GLU A 68 1.97 20.15 -7.58
C GLU A 68 1.62 20.45 -9.05
N LEU A 69 1.06 19.46 -9.77
CA LEU A 69 0.74 19.59 -11.20
C LEU A 69 -0.53 20.40 -11.47
N TRP A 70 -1.57 20.21 -10.65
CA TRP A 70 -2.92 20.69 -10.96
C TRP A 70 -3.52 21.65 -9.92
N GLY A 71 -2.81 21.95 -8.84
CA GLY A 71 -3.28 22.85 -7.80
C GLY A 71 -4.64 22.43 -7.25
N ASP A 72 -5.60 23.35 -7.17
CA ASP A 72 -6.93 23.09 -6.62
C ASP A 72 -7.78 22.10 -7.42
N LYS A 73 -7.40 21.81 -8.68
CA LYS A 73 -8.09 20.81 -9.53
C LYS A 73 -7.53 19.39 -9.42
N TRP A 74 -6.66 19.15 -8.47
CA TRP A 74 -5.98 17.87 -8.38
C TRP A 74 -6.93 16.68 -8.18
N GLU A 75 -7.99 16.83 -7.38
CA GLU A 75 -8.96 15.75 -7.12
C GLU A 75 -9.75 15.38 -8.38
N GLU A 76 -10.19 16.38 -9.14
CA GLU A 76 -10.89 16.18 -10.39
C GLU A 76 -10.02 15.45 -11.40
N ASN A 77 -8.81 15.93 -11.61
CA ASN A 77 -7.90 15.37 -12.61
C ASN A 77 -7.41 13.95 -12.25
N ILE A 78 -7.03 13.70 -11.00
CA ILE A 78 -6.56 12.36 -10.58
C ILE A 78 -7.67 11.31 -10.59
N SER A 79 -8.94 11.73 -10.59
CA SER A 79 -10.10 10.84 -10.66
C SER A 79 -10.43 10.39 -12.09
N THR A 80 -9.80 10.99 -13.10
CA THR A 80 -9.91 10.55 -14.50
C THR A 80 -8.90 9.44 -14.80
N PRO A 81 -9.19 8.51 -15.73
CA PRO A 81 -8.24 7.49 -16.16
C PRO A 81 -6.92 8.09 -16.65
N GLU A 82 -6.99 9.12 -17.48
CA GLU A 82 -5.82 9.79 -18.09
C GLU A 82 -4.97 10.50 -17.03
N GLY A 83 -5.60 11.23 -16.11
CA GLY A 83 -4.90 11.92 -15.03
C GLY A 83 -4.26 10.93 -14.05
N TYR A 84 -4.94 9.83 -13.75
CA TYR A 84 -4.37 8.78 -12.89
C TYR A 84 -3.16 8.11 -13.55
N GLU A 85 -3.22 7.80 -14.85
CA GLU A 85 -2.09 7.24 -15.59
C GLU A 85 -0.90 8.22 -15.64
N GLU A 86 -1.15 9.52 -15.84
CA GLU A 86 -0.09 10.54 -15.77
C GLU A 86 0.61 10.54 -14.41
N ILE A 87 -0.14 10.46 -13.31
CA ILE A 87 0.44 10.40 -11.97
C ILE A 87 1.20 9.10 -11.74
N LEU A 88 0.71 7.96 -12.23
CA LEU A 88 1.42 6.69 -12.14
C LEU A 88 2.78 6.77 -12.83
N ASP A 89 2.84 7.30 -14.04
CA ASP A 89 4.08 7.45 -14.80
C ASP A 89 5.13 8.29 -14.04
N LYS A 90 4.69 9.32 -13.34
CA LYS A 90 5.56 10.23 -12.59
C LYS A 90 5.95 9.73 -11.19
N THR A 91 5.17 8.86 -10.60
CA THR A 91 5.31 8.47 -9.18
C THR A 91 5.47 6.98 -8.96
N TYR A 92 5.31 6.16 -9.98
CA TYR A 92 5.42 4.71 -9.82
C TYR A 92 6.85 4.31 -9.48
N THR A 93 6.99 3.32 -8.60
CA THR A 93 8.30 2.81 -8.23
C THR A 93 8.89 2.02 -9.39
N THR A 94 9.97 2.51 -9.94
CA THR A 94 10.74 1.89 -11.02
C THR A 94 12.22 1.87 -10.65
N SER A 95 13.02 1.16 -11.43
CA SER A 95 14.48 1.20 -11.28
C SER A 95 15.10 2.57 -11.59
N ASP A 96 14.35 3.52 -12.13
CA ASP A 96 14.82 4.88 -12.38
C ASP A 96 14.98 5.64 -11.04
N PRO A 97 16.21 6.01 -10.64
CA PRO A 97 16.48 6.70 -9.38
C PRO A 97 15.88 8.11 -9.32
N ARG A 98 15.42 8.65 -10.45
CA ARG A 98 14.72 9.94 -10.53
C ARG A 98 13.25 9.83 -10.14
N ASN A 99 12.70 8.61 -10.11
CA ASN A 99 11.32 8.40 -9.71
C ASN A 99 11.08 8.91 -8.29
N LEU A 100 10.03 9.68 -8.12
CA LEU A 100 9.74 10.39 -6.88
C LEU A 100 9.49 9.42 -5.71
N THR A 101 8.81 8.32 -5.95
CA THR A 101 8.53 7.30 -4.93
C THR A 101 9.83 6.64 -4.45
N VAL A 102 10.74 6.29 -5.36
CA VAL A 102 12.04 5.72 -5.01
C VAL A 102 12.84 6.68 -4.17
N ARG A 103 12.89 7.95 -4.55
CA ARG A 103 13.62 8.99 -3.81
C ARG A 103 13.10 9.16 -2.38
N PHE A 104 11.79 9.29 -2.23
CA PHE A 104 11.16 9.44 -0.92
C PHE A 104 11.33 8.19 -0.06
N LEU A 105 11.18 7.01 -0.65
CA LEU A 105 11.38 5.77 0.08
C LEU A 105 12.82 5.62 0.58
N LYS A 106 13.81 5.87 -0.25
CA LYS A 106 15.23 5.83 0.15
C LYS A 106 15.52 6.79 1.31
N GLN A 107 15.05 8.02 1.20
CA GLN A 107 15.23 9.03 2.25
C GLN A 107 14.57 8.61 3.56
N PHE A 108 13.33 8.12 3.48
CA PHE A 108 12.58 7.65 4.62
C PHE A 108 13.30 6.48 5.33
N LEU A 109 13.74 5.47 4.60
CA LEU A 109 14.45 4.33 5.16
C LEU A 109 15.79 4.72 5.79
N GLN A 110 16.52 5.67 5.21
CA GLN A 110 17.76 6.19 5.80
C GLN A 110 17.53 6.89 7.14
N GLN A 111 16.43 7.62 7.28
CA GLN A 111 16.07 8.26 8.54
C GLN A 111 15.67 7.24 9.61
N GLU A 112 14.92 6.20 9.22
CA GLU A 112 14.33 5.25 10.15
C GLU A 112 15.28 4.12 10.58
N ARG A 113 16.29 3.77 9.79
CA ARG A 113 17.17 2.61 10.03
C ARG A 113 17.93 2.66 11.37
N ASN A 114 18.17 3.83 11.91
CA ASN A 114 18.91 4.03 13.16
C ASN A 114 18.02 4.13 14.40
N GLN A 115 16.71 3.91 14.24
CA GLN A 115 15.73 3.94 15.31
C GLN A 115 15.06 2.56 15.45
N PRO A 116 14.56 2.22 16.66
CA PRO A 116 13.78 1.01 16.83
C PRO A 116 12.40 1.18 16.17
N THR A 117 12.32 0.91 14.88
CA THR A 117 11.12 1.15 14.08
C THR A 117 10.84 -0.02 13.14
N ASN A 118 9.58 -0.14 12.75
CA ASN A 118 9.10 -1.02 11.70
C ASN A 118 8.36 -0.19 10.64
N VAL A 119 8.48 -0.56 9.39
CA VAL A 119 7.87 0.15 8.27
C VAL A 119 6.89 -0.77 7.57
N VAL A 120 5.67 -0.28 7.36
CA VAL A 120 4.68 -0.91 6.49
C VAL A 120 4.57 -0.09 5.22
N TYR A 121 4.86 -0.72 4.10
CA TYR A 121 4.75 -0.14 2.77
C TYR A 121 3.44 -0.61 2.12
N ASP A 122 2.50 0.30 1.91
CA ASP A 122 1.28 0.02 1.17
C ASP A 122 1.55 0.16 -0.32
N ALA A 123 1.66 -0.97 -1.01
CA ALA A 123 2.00 -1.04 -2.43
C ALA A 123 0.82 -0.74 -3.35
N GLY A 124 -0.41 -0.63 -2.82
CA GLY A 124 -1.59 -0.62 -3.67
C GLY A 124 -1.70 -1.93 -4.47
N GLY A 125 -2.17 -1.88 -5.70
CA GLY A 125 -2.20 -3.02 -6.62
C GLY A 125 -0.87 -3.22 -7.36
N GLY A 126 0.27 -3.24 -6.64
CA GLY A 126 1.60 -3.22 -7.24
C GLY A 126 1.96 -4.47 -8.05
N GLN A 127 2.71 -4.27 -9.12
CA GLN A 127 3.31 -5.35 -9.90
C GLN A 127 4.42 -6.05 -9.11
N GLU A 128 4.59 -7.35 -9.32
CA GLU A 128 5.64 -8.15 -8.66
C GLU A 128 7.03 -7.53 -8.79
N LYS A 129 7.36 -7.03 -9.98
CA LYS A 129 8.65 -6.36 -10.23
C LYS A 129 8.87 -5.18 -9.27
N VAL A 130 7.86 -4.34 -9.11
CA VAL A 130 7.92 -3.15 -8.23
C VAL A 130 8.08 -3.58 -6.77
N MET A 131 7.33 -4.58 -6.33
CA MET A 131 7.44 -5.10 -4.97
C MET A 131 8.83 -5.66 -4.67
N ARG A 132 9.44 -6.36 -5.63
CA ARG A 132 10.82 -6.86 -5.51
C ARG A 132 11.84 -5.72 -5.41
N GLU A 133 11.69 -4.67 -6.23
CA GLU A 133 12.55 -3.48 -6.18
C GLU A 133 12.45 -2.76 -4.83
N VAL A 134 11.25 -2.57 -4.32
CA VAL A 134 11.00 -1.95 -3.01
C VAL A 134 11.63 -2.77 -1.87
N GLN A 135 11.45 -4.07 -1.89
CA GLN A 135 12.07 -4.97 -0.91
C GLN A 135 13.62 -4.91 -0.99
N GLN A 136 14.19 -4.83 -2.19
CA GLN A 136 15.64 -4.70 -2.34
C GLN A 136 16.15 -3.39 -1.76
N LEU A 137 15.45 -2.26 -1.99
CA LEU A 137 15.79 -0.98 -1.37
C LEU A 137 15.80 -1.07 0.17
N ALA A 138 14.82 -1.76 0.73
CA ALA A 138 14.74 -1.95 2.18
C ALA A 138 15.86 -2.85 2.71
N LYS A 139 16.19 -3.94 2.03
CA LYS A 139 17.33 -4.82 2.36
C LYS A 139 18.64 -4.04 2.34
N ASP A 140 18.88 -3.24 1.32
CA ASP A 140 20.08 -2.40 1.17
C ASP A 140 20.19 -1.36 2.31
N ALA A 141 19.05 -0.95 2.86
CA ALA A 141 19.00 -0.06 4.03
C ALA A 141 19.10 -0.80 5.39
N GLY A 142 19.20 -2.13 5.39
CA GLY A 142 19.36 -2.93 6.60
C GLY A 142 18.07 -3.44 7.24
N PHE A 143 16.95 -3.42 6.51
CA PHE A 143 15.65 -3.93 6.98
C PHE A 143 15.45 -5.41 6.60
N HIS A 144 14.70 -6.13 7.46
CA HIS A 144 14.17 -7.47 7.15
C HIS A 144 12.86 -7.31 6.40
N THR A 145 12.72 -7.92 5.23
CA THR A 145 11.56 -7.71 4.36
C THR A 145 10.59 -8.88 4.41
N THR A 146 9.29 -8.57 4.43
CA THR A 146 8.20 -9.52 4.37
C THR A 146 7.13 -9.02 3.41
N LEU A 147 6.58 -9.89 2.58
CA LEU A 147 5.46 -9.59 1.70
C LEU A 147 4.19 -10.21 2.27
N VAL A 148 3.18 -9.39 2.48
CA VAL A 148 1.83 -9.81 2.83
C VAL A 148 0.90 -9.49 1.68
N TYR A 149 0.35 -10.51 1.06
CA TYR A 149 -0.59 -10.35 -0.05
C TYR A 149 -2.03 -10.53 0.43
N VAL A 150 -2.84 -9.48 0.26
CA VAL A 150 -4.24 -9.47 0.66
C VAL A 150 -5.12 -9.66 -0.57
N ARG A 151 -5.85 -10.76 -0.58
CA ARG A 151 -6.75 -11.11 -1.68
C ARG A 151 -8.21 -11.00 -1.25
N THR A 152 -9.02 -10.36 -2.09
CA THR A 152 -10.46 -10.17 -1.88
C THR A 152 -11.18 -10.36 -3.22
N PRO A 153 -12.39 -10.97 -3.26
CA PRO A 153 -13.17 -11.05 -4.49
C PRO A 153 -13.39 -9.67 -5.14
N LEU A 154 -13.39 -9.61 -6.47
CA LEU A 154 -13.43 -8.35 -7.22
C LEU A 154 -14.69 -7.53 -6.92
N ASP A 155 -15.85 -8.16 -6.81
CA ASP A 155 -17.12 -7.50 -6.49
C ASP A 155 -17.07 -6.79 -5.13
N VAL A 156 -16.50 -7.44 -4.12
CA VAL A 156 -16.29 -6.86 -2.79
C VAL A 156 -15.27 -5.71 -2.84
N ALA A 157 -14.20 -5.86 -3.60
CA ALA A 157 -13.19 -4.82 -3.78
C ALA A 157 -13.79 -3.57 -4.47
N GLN A 158 -14.63 -3.75 -5.49
CA GLN A 158 -15.30 -2.66 -6.18
C GLN A 158 -16.31 -1.93 -5.29
N GLN A 159 -17.12 -2.67 -4.52
CA GLN A 159 -18.06 -2.07 -3.58
C GLN A 159 -17.32 -1.23 -2.53
N ARG A 160 -16.27 -1.76 -1.92
CA ARG A 160 -15.45 -1.03 -0.94
C ARG A 160 -14.77 0.20 -1.54
N ASN A 161 -14.37 0.13 -2.82
CA ASN A 161 -13.79 1.28 -3.51
C ASN A 161 -14.80 2.43 -3.64
N LEU A 162 -16.07 2.13 -3.93
CA LEU A 162 -17.14 3.14 -4.04
C LEU A 162 -17.46 3.83 -2.69
N GLU A 163 -17.25 3.12 -1.58
CA GLU A 163 -17.46 3.65 -0.23
C GLU A 163 -16.31 4.57 0.27
N ARG A 164 -15.21 4.67 -0.48
CA ARG A 164 -14.07 5.51 -0.12
C ARG A 164 -14.36 6.99 -0.40
N PRO A 165 -13.80 7.91 0.41
CA PRO A 165 -13.89 9.35 0.15
C PRO A 165 -13.38 9.74 -1.25
N ARG A 166 -12.38 9.03 -1.74
CA ARG A 166 -11.86 9.14 -3.11
C ARG A 166 -11.81 7.74 -3.73
N SER A 167 -12.74 7.46 -4.63
CA SER A 167 -12.78 6.20 -5.37
C SER A 167 -11.88 6.24 -6.60
N LEU A 168 -11.39 5.08 -6.99
CA LEU A 168 -10.73 4.89 -8.28
C LEU A 168 -11.76 4.55 -9.36
N PRO A 169 -11.48 4.82 -10.64
CA PRO A 169 -12.29 4.32 -11.75
C PRO A 169 -12.46 2.79 -11.67
N THR A 170 -13.65 2.29 -12.01
CA THR A 170 -14.01 0.88 -11.83
C THR A 170 -13.13 -0.08 -12.65
N ASP A 171 -12.74 0.33 -13.85
CA ASP A 171 -11.81 -0.40 -14.72
C ASP A 171 -10.41 -0.49 -14.12
N MET A 172 -9.97 0.53 -13.41
CA MET A 172 -8.68 0.52 -12.70
C MET A 172 -8.71 -0.44 -11.51
N VAL A 173 -9.83 -0.55 -10.78
CA VAL A 173 -9.99 -1.54 -9.71
C VAL A 173 -9.87 -2.96 -10.26
N ALA A 174 -10.53 -3.26 -11.37
CA ALA A 174 -10.43 -4.55 -12.03
C ALA A 174 -8.98 -4.84 -12.48
N LYS A 175 -8.34 -3.89 -13.13
CA LYS A 175 -6.96 -4.00 -13.60
C LYS A 175 -5.97 -4.33 -12.46
N TYR A 176 -6.11 -3.66 -11.32
CA TYR A 176 -5.23 -3.91 -10.16
C TYR A 176 -5.58 -5.18 -9.40
N HIS A 177 -6.81 -5.63 -9.47
CA HIS A 177 -7.23 -6.89 -8.86
C HIS A 177 -6.62 -8.10 -9.55
N ASP A 178 -6.42 -8.03 -10.87
CA ASP A 178 -5.91 -9.12 -11.70
C ASP A 178 -4.36 -9.20 -11.74
N GLN A 179 -3.66 -8.25 -11.14
CA GLN A 179 -2.19 -8.23 -11.03
C GLN A 179 -1.70 -9.01 -9.80
#